data_60458db7f9407e32309b14fd4541743c
#
_entry.id   60458db7f9407e32309b14fd4541743c
#
_cell.length_a   1.000
_cell.length_b   1.000
_cell.length_c   1.000
_cell.angle_alpha   90.00
_cell.angle_beta   90.00
_cell.angle_gamma   90.00
#
_symmetry.space_group_name_H-M   'P 1'
#
loop_
_entity.id
_entity.type
_entity.pdbx_description
1 polymer ?
#
loop_
_entity_poly.entity_id
_entity_poly.type
_entity_poly.pdbx_seq_one_letter_code
_entity_poly.pdbx_strand_id
1 'polypeptide(L)'
;MSIVEFRKVTKAFDTVVVLKEVDLAIEAGEVVVLIGPSGSGKSTLLRCINALEEINGGDLVVDGISVKAGGSKVRLIRQEAGMVFQQFNLFPQMTALENVAFGPRRVRGASRADALDQADRKSVV
;
A
#
# COMPACT_ATOMS: atom_id res chain seq x y z
N MET A 1 -6.28 -13.90 12.94
CA MET A 1 -5.76 -14.16 11.59
C MET A 1 -5.04 -12.91 11.09
N SER A 2 -3.80 -13.04 10.72
CA SER A 2 -2.99 -11.89 10.30
C SER A 2 -3.46 -11.36 8.95
N ILE A 3 -3.69 -10.06 8.87
CA ILE A 3 -4.03 -9.38 7.61
C ILE A 3 -2.77 -9.04 6.80
N VAL A 4 -1.66 -8.80 7.49
CA VAL A 4 -0.34 -8.61 6.86
C VAL A 4 0.67 -9.47 7.60
N GLU A 5 1.45 -10.24 6.87
CA GLU A 5 2.45 -11.13 7.45
C GLU A 5 3.76 -11.11 6.65
N PHE A 6 4.80 -10.64 7.30
CA PHE A 6 6.18 -10.70 6.80
C PHE A 6 6.83 -11.98 7.32
N ARG A 7 7.33 -12.80 6.41
CA ARG A 7 8.03 -14.05 6.71
C ARG A 7 9.44 -13.99 6.16
N LYS A 8 10.42 -13.68 7.02
CA LYS A 8 11.83 -13.58 6.63
C LYS A 8 12.04 -12.65 5.44
N VAL A 9 11.35 -11.51 5.42
CA VAL A 9 11.42 -10.60 4.28
C VAL A 9 12.75 -9.88 4.23
N THR A 10 13.40 -9.97 3.09
CA THR A 10 14.66 -9.28 2.79
C THR A 10 14.44 -8.34 1.61
N LYS A 11 14.93 -7.11 1.75
CA LYS A 11 14.98 -6.12 0.67
C LYS A 11 16.35 -5.47 0.62
N ALA A 12 16.93 -5.48 -0.55
CA ALA A 12 18.21 -4.82 -0.82
C ALA A 12 18.09 -3.88 -2.03
N PHE A 13 18.81 -2.78 -1.98
CA PHE A 13 19.03 -1.90 -3.12
C PHE A 13 20.51 -2.00 -3.47
N ASP A 14 20.81 -2.65 -4.61
CA ASP A 14 22.16 -3.03 -5.02
C ASP A 14 22.86 -3.84 -3.91
N THR A 15 23.91 -3.29 -3.31
CA THR A 15 24.68 -3.95 -2.24
C THR A 15 24.17 -3.62 -0.83
N VAL A 16 23.21 -2.68 -0.70
CA VAL A 16 22.71 -2.23 0.60
C VAL A 16 21.47 -3.02 0.98
N VAL A 17 21.56 -3.81 2.04
CA VAL A 17 20.40 -4.53 2.60
C VAL A 17 19.66 -3.61 3.55
N VAL A 18 18.42 -3.29 3.22
CA VAL A 18 17.56 -2.38 3.98
C VAL A 18 16.66 -3.14 4.95
N LEU A 19 16.09 -4.27 4.50
CA LEU A 19 15.31 -5.17 5.36
C LEU A 19 16.03 -6.51 5.42
N LYS A 20 16.33 -6.99 6.63
CA LYS A 20 17.05 -8.25 6.87
C LYS A 20 16.13 -9.24 7.57
N GLU A 21 15.65 -10.22 6.82
CA GLU A 21 14.82 -11.32 7.34
C GLU A 21 13.77 -10.85 8.35
N VAL A 22 13.00 -9.84 7.98
CA VAL A 22 11.98 -9.24 8.87
C VAL A 22 10.81 -10.19 9.03
N ASP A 23 10.47 -10.49 10.27
CA ASP A 23 9.27 -11.19 10.66
C ASP A 23 8.34 -10.22 11.39
N LEU A 24 7.12 -10.07 10.89
CA LEU A 24 6.11 -9.18 11.46
C LEU A 24 4.73 -9.68 11.06
N ALA A 25 3.83 -9.73 12.01
CA ALA A 25 2.42 -10.04 11.75
C ALA A 25 1.54 -8.91 12.28
N ILE A 26 0.57 -8.50 11.48
CA ILE A 26 -0.41 -7.47 11.84
C ILE A 26 -1.79 -8.10 11.73
N GLU A 27 -2.52 -8.10 12.83
CA GLU A 27 -3.88 -8.63 12.88
C GLU A 27 -4.91 -7.60 12.36
N ALA A 28 -6.03 -8.09 11.91
CA ALA A 28 -7.13 -7.22 11.49
C ALA A 28 -7.58 -6.32 12.64
N GLY A 29 -7.78 -5.03 12.38
CA GLY A 29 -8.17 -4.03 13.37
C GLY A 29 -7.03 -3.48 14.22
N GLU A 30 -5.80 -3.97 14.03
CA GLU A 30 -4.63 -3.52 14.77
C GLU A 30 -4.06 -2.22 14.19
N VAL A 31 -3.54 -1.36 15.06
CA VAL A 31 -2.76 -0.19 14.66
C VAL A 31 -1.31 -0.41 15.06
N VAL A 32 -0.43 -0.42 14.09
CA VAL A 32 1.01 -0.63 14.28
C VAL A 32 1.78 0.63 13.90
N VAL A 33 2.68 1.06 14.77
CA VAL A 33 3.52 2.24 14.56
C VAL A 33 4.98 1.80 14.38
N LEU A 34 5.60 2.25 13.30
CA LEU A 34 7.02 2.02 13.03
C LEU A 34 7.82 3.25 13.47
N ILE A 35 8.76 3.02 14.36
CA ILE A 35 9.63 4.07 14.93
C ILE A 35 11.07 3.76 14.59
N GLY A 36 11.82 4.78 14.21
CA GLY A 36 13.23 4.65 13.91
C GLY A 36 13.80 5.88 13.23
N PRO A 37 15.12 6.02 13.15
CA PRO A 37 15.76 7.15 12.49
C PRO A 37 15.51 7.14 10.98
N SER A 38 15.73 8.29 10.35
CA SER A 38 15.69 8.41 8.89
C SER A 38 16.67 7.41 8.25
N GLY A 39 16.25 6.75 7.18
CA GLY A 39 17.06 5.75 6.48
C GLY A 39 17.07 4.35 7.13
N SER A 40 16.22 4.10 8.14
CA SER A 40 16.14 2.78 8.80
C SER A 40 15.29 1.74 8.07
N GLY A 41 14.67 2.11 6.94
CA GLY A 41 13.86 1.19 6.12
C GLY A 41 12.37 1.22 6.39
N LYS A 42 11.85 2.14 7.20
CA LYS A 42 10.41 2.24 7.51
C LYS A 42 9.54 2.41 6.25
N SER A 43 9.90 3.36 5.40
CA SER A 43 9.17 3.61 4.16
C SER A 43 9.27 2.44 3.18
N THR A 44 10.42 1.79 3.12
CA THR A 44 10.65 0.60 2.30
C THR A 44 9.75 -0.54 2.74
N LEU A 45 9.64 -0.77 4.06
CA LEU A 45 8.76 -1.79 4.62
C LEU A 45 7.30 -1.54 4.22
N LEU A 46 6.82 -0.31 4.35
CA LEU A 46 5.46 0.06 3.96
C LEU A 46 5.23 -0.13 2.45
N ARG A 47 6.20 0.24 1.61
CA ARG A 47 6.09 0.10 0.15
C ARG A 47 6.09 -1.35 -0.30
N CYS A 48 6.66 -2.25 0.46
CA CYS A 48 6.59 -3.68 0.17
C CYS A 48 5.16 -4.22 0.33
N ILE A 49 4.37 -3.70 1.26
CA ILE A 49 3.01 -4.18 1.55
C ILE A 49 2.08 -4.03 0.34
N ASN A 50 2.16 -2.92 -0.38
CA ASN A 50 1.37 -2.72 -1.60
C ASN A 50 2.15 -3.01 -2.89
N ALA A 51 3.28 -3.70 -2.76
CA ALA A 51 4.13 -4.12 -3.87
C ALA A 51 4.66 -2.96 -4.73
N LEU A 52 4.82 -1.76 -4.15
CA LEU A 52 5.56 -0.66 -4.81
C LEU A 52 7.06 -0.94 -4.82
N GLU A 53 7.55 -1.72 -3.85
CA GLU A 53 8.89 -2.27 -3.83
C GLU A 53 8.81 -3.79 -3.81
N GLU A 54 9.60 -4.44 -4.65
CA GLU A 54 9.69 -5.90 -4.69
C GLU A 54 10.62 -6.40 -3.59
N ILE A 55 10.22 -7.47 -2.94
CA ILE A 55 11.08 -8.15 -1.96
C ILE A 55 12.11 -9.03 -2.67
N ASN A 56 13.30 -9.16 -2.07
CA ASN A 56 14.38 -10.00 -2.62
C ASN A 56 14.38 -11.40 -2.01
N GLY A 57 13.89 -11.55 -0.79
CA GLY A 57 13.81 -12.85 -0.11
C GLY A 57 12.62 -12.92 0.85
N GLY A 58 12.32 -14.12 1.30
CA GLY A 58 11.19 -14.37 2.17
C GLY A 58 9.86 -14.33 1.44
N ASP A 59 8.79 -14.12 2.18
CA ASP A 59 7.44 -13.92 1.64
C ASP A 59 6.70 -12.84 2.42
N LEU A 60 5.81 -12.15 1.73
CA LEU A 60 4.93 -11.15 2.33
C LEU A 60 3.52 -11.43 1.86
N VAL A 61 2.66 -11.72 2.80
CA VAL A 61 1.25 -12.06 2.54
C VAL A 61 0.39 -10.91 3.01
N VAL A 62 -0.46 -10.40 2.12
CA VAL A 62 -1.39 -9.32 2.40
C VAL A 62 -2.79 -9.81 2.07
N ASP A 63 -3.66 -9.83 3.05
CA ASP A 63 -5.03 -10.35 2.95
C ASP A 63 -5.08 -11.73 2.25
N GLY A 64 -4.20 -12.63 2.66
CA GLY A 64 -4.09 -13.98 2.12
C GLY A 64 -3.40 -14.10 0.75
N ILE A 65 -2.92 -13.00 0.18
CA ILE A 65 -2.28 -12.97 -1.13
C ILE A 65 -0.80 -12.67 -1.00
N SER A 66 0.06 -13.54 -1.55
CA SER A 66 1.50 -13.29 -1.60
C SER A 66 1.83 -12.19 -2.62
N VAL A 67 2.70 -11.25 -2.22
CA VAL A 67 3.19 -10.21 -3.13
C VAL A 67 4.01 -10.79 -4.29
N LYS A 68 4.49 -12.02 -4.16
CA LYS A 68 5.22 -12.73 -5.22
C LYS A 68 4.30 -13.31 -6.30
N ALA A 69 3.00 -13.37 -6.06
CA ALA A 69 2.05 -13.97 -7.00
C ALA A 69 1.97 -13.22 -8.34
N GLY A 70 2.35 -11.94 -8.35
CA GLY A 70 2.42 -11.12 -9.56
C GLY A 70 1.09 -10.84 -10.24
N GLY A 71 1.13 -10.09 -11.32
CA GLY A 71 -0.01 -9.89 -12.22
C GLY A 71 -1.28 -9.37 -11.55
N SER A 72 -2.40 -10.02 -11.83
CA SER A 72 -3.72 -9.62 -11.32
C SER A 72 -3.83 -9.71 -9.80
N LYS A 73 -3.08 -10.58 -9.14
CA LYS A 73 -3.12 -10.74 -7.69
C LYS A 73 -2.49 -9.55 -6.95
N VAL A 74 -1.41 -9.01 -7.49
CA VAL A 74 -0.82 -7.77 -6.97
C VAL A 74 -1.81 -6.61 -7.08
N ARG A 75 -2.59 -6.58 -8.16
CA ARG A 75 -3.65 -5.58 -8.33
C ARG A 75 -4.70 -5.67 -7.22
N LEU A 76 -5.09 -6.87 -6.82
CA LEU A 76 -6.01 -7.08 -5.70
C LEU A 76 -5.43 -6.55 -4.38
N ILE A 77 -4.15 -6.82 -4.11
CA ILE A 77 -3.45 -6.27 -2.94
C ILE A 77 -3.55 -4.73 -2.93
N ARG A 78 -3.28 -4.09 -4.05
CA ARG A 78 -3.32 -2.63 -4.17
C ARG A 78 -4.72 -2.04 -4.04
N GLN A 79 -5.75 -2.80 -4.31
CA GLN A 79 -7.13 -2.38 -4.06
C GLN A 79 -7.49 -2.37 -2.57
N GLU A 80 -6.92 -3.30 -1.81
CA GLU A 80 -7.18 -3.44 -0.37
C GLU A 80 -6.21 -2.63 0.50
N ALA A 81 -4.96 -2.47 0.07
CA ALA A 81 -3.93 -1.76 0.80
C ALA A 81 -3.76 -0.32 0.30
N GLY A 82 -4.49 0.60 0.90
CA GLY A 82 -4.33 2.04 0.63
C GLY A 82 -3.03 2.57 1.24
N MET A 83 -2.43 3.57 0.59
CA MET A 83 -1.22 4.21 1.07
C MET A 83 -1.35 5.73 1.05
N VAL A 84 -0.95 6.37 2.15
CA VAL A 84 -0.86 7.83 2.24
C VAL A 84 0.61 8.21 2.17
N PHE A 85 0.99 8.98 1.16
CA PHE A 85 2.36 9.45 0.94
C PHE A 85 2.64 10.75 1.69
N GLN A 86 3.92 11.03 1.97
CA GLN A 86 4.32 12.33 2.52
C GLN A 86 4.07 13.50 1.58
N GLN A 87 4.16 13.25 0.28
CA GLN A 87 3.80 14.21 -0.76
C GLN A 87 2.33 14.05 -1.12
N PHE A 88 1.69 15.12 -1.55
CA PHE A 88 0.27 15.10 -1.88
C PHE A 88 -0.07 14.21 -3.08
N ASN A 89 0.83 14.10 -4.06
CA ASN A 89 0.68 13.26 -5.26
C ASN A 89 -0.66 13.48 -5.99
N LEU A 90 -1.09 14.73 -6.06
CA LEU A 90 -2.33 15.12 -6.75
C LEU A 90 -2.08 15.30 -8.23
N PHE A 91 -3.10 15.00 -9.04
CA PHE A 91 -3.11 15.37 -10.45
C PHE A 91 -3.40 16.88 -10.57
N PRO A 92 -2.43 17.69 -11.00
CA PRO A 92 -2.60 19.15 -11.01
C PRO A 92 -3.66 19.64 -12.00
N GLN A 93 -3.97 18.85 -13.03
CA GLN A 93 -5.01 19.14 -14.02
C GLN A 93 -6.43 18.82 -13.56
N MET A 94 -6.58 18.21 -12.39
CA MET A 94 -7.86 17.81 -11.83
C MET A 94 -8.22 18.65 -10.61
N THR A 95 -9.52 18.84 -10.38
CA THR A 95 -10.03 19.44 -9.15
C THR A 95 -9.80 18.53 -7.94
N ALA A 96 -9.95 19.03 -6.72
CA ALA A 96 -9.88 18.21 -5.52
C ALA A 96 -10.89 17.07 -5.55
N LEU A 97 -12.14 17.35 -5.93
CA LEU A 97 -13.19 16.35 -6.05
C LEU A 97 -12.84 15.26 -7.07
N GLU A 98 -12.33 15.64 -8.24
CA GLU A 98 -11.91 14.70 -9.27
C GLU A 98 -10.74 13.83 -8.82
N ASN A 99 -9.78 14.38 -8.07
CA ASN A 99 -8.68 13.61 -7.49
C ASN A 99 -9.20 12.53 -6.54
N VAL A 100 -10.14 12.85 -5.66
CA VAL A 100 -10.73 11.88 -4.73
C VAL A 100 -11.58 10.84 -5.46
N ALA A 101 -12.29 11.24 -6.49
CA ALA A 101 -13.14 10.36 -7.30
C ALA A 101 -12.35 9.41 -8.22
N PHE A 102 -11.09 9.71 -8.50
CA PHE A 102 -10.28 8.96 -9.47
C PHE A 102 -10.13 7.47 -9.09
N GLY A 103 -9.82 7.18 -7.83
CA GLY A 103 -9.65 5.82 -7.35
C GLY A 103 -10.90 4.96 -7.55
N PRO A 104 -12.05 5.34 -6.97
CA PRO A 104 -13.31 4.60 -7.15
C PRO A 104 -13.67 4.40 -8.61
N ARG A 105 -13.51 5.44 -9.43
CA ARG A 105 -13.86 5.38 -10.85
C ARG A 105 -12.93 4.47 -11.64
N ARG A 106 -11.61 4.59 -11.44
CA ARG A 106 -10.60 3.91 -12.24
C ARG A 106 -10.32 2.49 -11.80
N VAL A 107 -10.31 2.27 -10.50
CA VAL A 107 -9.87 1.01 -9.89
C VAL A 107 -11.05 0.10 -9.56
N ARG A 108 -12.11 0.65 -8.96
CA ARG A 108 -13.27 -0.12 -8.51
C ARG A 108 -14.41 -0.14 -9.54
N GLY A 109 -14.23 0.52 -10.68
CA GLY A 109 -15.22 0.52 -11.76
C GLY A 109 -16.51 1.28 -11.45
N ALA A 110 -16.50 2.16 -10.45
CA ALA A 110 -17.66 3.01 -10.15
C ALA A 110 -17.99 3.94 -11.31
N SER A 111 -19.27 4.23 -11.51
CA SER A 111 -19.69 5.24 -12.47
C SER A 111 -19.16 6.62 -12.07
N ARG A 112 -19.08 7.55 -13.05
CA ARG A 112 -18.63 8.92 -12.74
C ARG A 112 -19.52 9.58 -11.68
N ALA A 113 -20.82 9.38 -11.77
CA ALA A 113 -21.78 9.96 -10.81
C ALA A 113 -21.58 9.38 -9.41
N ASP A 114 -21.45 8.06 -9.28
CA ASP A 114 -21.24 7.39 -8.00
C ASP A 114 -19.88 7.75 -7.40
N ALA A 115 -18.82 7.80 -8.22
CA ALA A 115 -17.49 8.20 -7.76
C ALA A 115 -17.46 9.64 -7.26
N LEU A 116 -18.12 10.57 -7.93
CA LEU A 116 -18.24 11.97 -7.50
C LEU A 116 -19.05 12.11 -6.21
N ASP A 117 -20.14 11.35 -6.08
CA ASP A 117 -20.95 11.33 -4.86
C ASP A 117 -20.15 10.82 -3.65
N GLN A 118 -19.42 9.73 -3.81
CA GLN A 118 -18.53 9.19 -2.78
C GLN A 118 -17.41 10.17 -2.42
N ALA A 119 -16.83 10.83 -3.40
CA ALA A 119 -15.77 11.82 -3.20
C ALA A 119 -16.29 13.04 -2.44
N ASP A 120 -17.48 13.52 -2.77
CA ASP A 120 -18.12 14.65 -2.09
C ASP A 120 -18.37 14.35 -0.61
N ARG A 121 -18.89 13.17 -0.29
CA ARG A 121 -19.11 12.73 1.09
C ARG A 121 -17.81 12.61 1.89
N LYS A 122 -16.72 12.16 1.27
CA LYS A 122 -15.42 11.97 1.93
C LYS A 122 -14.62 13.27 2.03
N SER A 123 -14.91 14.24 1.19
CA SER A 123 -14.21 15.53 1.15
C SER A 123 -14.75 16.54 2.15
N VAL A 124 -15.93 16.30 2.69
CA VAL A 124 -16.53 17.18 3.71
C VAL A 124 -15.87 16.87 5.05
N VAL A 125 -15.07 17.80 5.51
CA VAL A 125 -14.38 17.76 6.80
C VAL A 125 -15.17 18.61 7.79
#